data_841338cc0a8554c190fb2b2f5452fc8e
#
_entry.id   841338cc0a8554c190fb2b2f5452fc8e
#
_cell.length_a   1.000
_cell.length_b   1.000
_cell.length_c   1.000
_cell.angle_alpha   90.00
_cell.angle_beta   90.00
_cell.angle_gamma   90.00
#
_symmetry.space_group_name_H-M   'P 1'
#
loop_
_entity.id
_entity.type
_entity.pdbx_description
1 polymer ?
#
loop_
_entity_poly.entity_id
_entity_poly.type
_entity_poly.pdbx_seq_one_letter_code
_entity_poly.pdbx_strand_id
1 'polypeptide(L)'
;MEYSRRRFIGATTAGVGAMLFNIRLAKAAPVAAGTYDPYEMVTLGKTGIKATRLCMGTGIRAGDRQSNLTRMGYEQGVKFVREIYNRGVRMFDMADSYGTHGFVSDALKIYPRKDYVLFTKLWFMRGAIPETERPGAETVVERFLKELQTDYIDGVQLHCVMSGDWNTELSDYMTALDKLKQKGMIRSHGLSCHSLAALTTAVNEPWADTIHVRLNAYGPKMDDTVEKVEPVVKQLHQKGKGVIAMKIIGEGEFSNSDEQRDNSFRYVLQSGAVDVLDIGMDKTSDITDSENRIRKVPQKTIGN
;
A
#
# COMPACT_ATOMS: atom_id res chain seq x y z
N MET A 1 24.56 -24.46 50.18
CA MET A 1 24.20 -25.78 49.66
C MET A 1 23.82 -25.61 48.19
N GLU A 2 24.78 -25.92 47.34
CA GLU A 2 24.59 -25.99 45.90
C GLU A 2 23.74 -27.18 45.49
N TYR A 3 22.82 -27.02 44.60
CA TYR A 3 22.25 -28.14 43.84
C TYR A 3 22.43 -27.92 42.33
N SER A 4 23.28 -28.81 41.84
CA SER A 4 23.75 -28.99 40.48
C SER A 4 22.65 -29.36 39.52
N ARG A 5 22.66 -28.71 38.35
CA ARG A 5 22.01 -29.15 37.09
C ARG A 5 22.77 -30.35 36.54
N ARG A 6 22.17 -31.51 36.37
CA ARG A 6 22.46 -32.48 35.29
C ARG A 6 21.54 -33.71 35.33
N ARG A 7 21.10 -34.11 34.14
CA ARG A 7 20.54 -35.39 33.68
C ARG A 7 19.04 -35.62 33.85
N PHE A 8 18.33 -35.49 32.71
CA PHE A 8 17.43 -36.58 32.31
C PHE A 8 17.44 -36.66 30.76
N ILE A 9 18.17 -37.64 30.22
CA ILE A 9 18.01 -38.14 28.85
C ILE A 9 17.20 -39.42 29.00
N GLY A 10 16.02 -39.45 28.44
CA GLY A 10 15.18 -40.65 28.34
C GLY A 10 14.47 -40.60 26.98
N ALA A 11 14.88 -41.45 26.06
CA ALA A 11 14.31 -41.61 24.73
C ALA A 11 12.89 -42.18 24.80
N THR A 12 11.96 -41.53 24.07
CA THR A 12 10.78 -42.21 23.54
C THR A 12 10.61 -41.81 22.09
N THR A 13 10.99 -42.71 21.21
CA THR A 13 10.64 -42.70 19.78
C THR A 13 9.14 -43.01 19.65
N ALA A 14 8.35 -42.00 19.27
CA ALA A 14 7.03 -42.20 18.70
C ALA A 14 6.95 -41.31 17.45
N GLY A 15 6.83 -41.98 16.29
CA GLY A 15 6.81 -41.34 15.00
C GLY A 15 5.62 -40.37 14.83
N VAL A 16 5.93 -39.11 14.63
CA VAL A 16 4.99 -38.14 14.08
C VAL A 16 5.38 -37.96 12.62
N GLY A 17 4.55 -38.52 11.73
CA GLY A 17 4.70 -38.34 10.30
C GLY A 17 4.65 -36.87 9.98
N ALA A 18 5.77 -36.30 9.58
CA ALA A 18 5.87 -34.99 8.98
C ALA A 18 5.15 -35.04 7.64
N MET A 19 3.89 -34.63 7.58
CA MET A 19 3.26 -34.24 6.34
C MET A 19 3.96 -32.96 5.86
N LEU A 20 5.00 -33.17 5.05
CA LEU A 20 5.59 -32.11 4.24
C LEU A 20 4.52 -31.65 3.25
N PHE A 21 3.77 -30.61 3.60
CA PHE A 21 3.02 -29.84 2.65
C PHE A 21 4.04 -29.23 1.68
N ASN A 22 4.26 -29.88 0.55
CA ASN A 22 4.91 -29.29 -0.60
C ASN A 22 4.03 -28.14 -1.13
N ILE A 23 4.10 -26.98 -0.49
CA ILE A 23 3.66 -25.73 -1.09
C ILE A 23 4.63 -25.47 -2.24
N ARG A 24 4.28 -25.92 -3.42
CA ARG A 24 4.92 -25.43 -4.65
C ARG A 24 4.60 -23.93 -4.72
N LEU A 25 5.53 -23.11 -4.21
CA LEU A 25 5.58 -21.69 -4.53
C LEU A 25 5.60 -21.62 -6.06
N ALA A 26 4.53 -21.13 -6.64
CA ALA A 26 4.52 -20.82 -8.07
C ALA A 26 5.63 -19.79 -8.27
N LYS A 27 6.74 -20.25 -8.87
CA LYS A 27 7.83 -19.33 -9.26
C LYS A 27 7.24 -18.29 -10.18
N ALA A 28 7.42 -17.02 -9.83
CA ALA A 28 7.07 -15.92 -10.71
C ALA A 28 7.69 -16.19 -12.10
N ALA A 29 6.90 -15.94 -13.15
CA ALA A 29 7.43 -16.07 -14.51
C ALA A 29 8.63 -15.12 -14.69
N PRO A 30 9.67 -15.52 -15.45
CA PRO A 30 10.81 -14.67 -15.68
C PRO A 30 10.39 -13.37 -16.38
N VAL A 31 10.95 -12.24 -15.93
CA VAL A 31 10.72 -10.92 -16.54
C VAL A 31 11.59 -10.82 -17.78
N ALA A 32 10.99 -10.43 -18.91
CA ALA A 32 11.74 -10.19 -20.13
C ALA A 32 12.69 -8.99 -19.95
N ALA A 33 13.88 -9.05 -20.46
CA ALA A 33 14.85 -7.96 -20.39
C ALA A 33 14.25 -6.67 -20.99
N GLY A 34 14.35 -5.56 -20.26
CA GLY A 34 13.82 -4.27 -20.69
C GLY A 34 12.33 -4.05 -20.47
N THR A 35 11.65 -4.89 -19.65
CA THR A 35 10.27 -4.68 -19.19
C THR A 35 10.21 -4.40 -17.68
N TYR A 36 9.10 -3.84 -17.21
CA TYR A 36 8.90 -3.62 -15.77
C TYR A 36 8.67 -4.93 -15.03
N ASP A 37 9.22 -5.03 -13.81
CA ASP A 37 8.97 -6.13 -12.89
C ASP A 37 8.00 -5.68 -11.79
N PRO A 38 6.86 -6.37 -11.55
CA PRO A 38 5.94 -6.05 -10.46
C PRO A 38 6.61 -6.12 -9.07
N TYR A 39 7.65 -6.92 -8.93
CA TYR A 39 8.35 -7.14 -7.66
C TYR A 39 9.68 -6.40 -7.55
N GLU A 40 10.01 -5.57 -8.54
CA GLU A 40 11.15 -4.66 -8.45
C GLU A 40 11.03 -3.78 -7.22
N MET A 41 12.10 -3.71 -6.42
CA MET A 41 12.18 -2.81 -5.27
C MET A 41 12.49 -1.40 -5.72
N VAL A 42 11.53 -0.52 -5.60
CA VAL A 42 11.63 0.91 -5.92
C VAL A 42 11.70 1.73 -4.64
N THR A 43 12.31 2.91 -4.71
CA THR A 43 12.34 3.84 -3.58
C THR A 43 11.22 4.85 -3.71
N LEU A 44 10.42 5.03 -2.66
CA LEU A 44 9.37 6.04 -2.60
C LEU A 44 9.97 7.44 -2.46
N GLY A 45 10.16 8.12 -3.57
CA GLY A 45 10.74 9.45 -3.60
C GLY A 45 12.04 9.55 -2.80
N LYS A 46 12.12 10.55 -1.89
CA LYS A 46 13.27 10.80 -1.01
C LYS A 46 13.14 10.15 0.37
N THR A 47 12.12 9.34 0.64
CA THR A 47 11.86 8.77 1.97
C THR A 47 12.88 7.71 2.41
N GLY A 48 13.61 7.11 1.47
CA GLY A 48 14.44 5.93 1.72
C GLY A 48 13.66 4.63 1.93
N ILE A 49 12.32 4.67 1.87
CA ILE A 49 11.47 3.47 1.97
C ILE A 49 11.51 2.75 0.63
N LYS A 50 11.90 1.47 0.67
CA LYS A 50 11.88 0.60 -0.50
C LYS A 50 10.64 -0.29 -0.45
N ALA A 51 9.86 -0.28 -1.52
CA ALA A 51 8.66 -1.07 -1.70
C ALA A 51 8.66 -1.79 -3.05
N THR A 52 7.87 -2.83 -3.21
CA THR A 52 7.66 -3.42 -4.54
C THR A 52 6.85 -2.46 -5.42
N ARG A 53 7.14 -2.46 -6.72
CA ARG A 53 6.40 -1.66 -7.71
C ARG A 53 4.90 -1.95 -7.68
N LEU A 54 4.51 -3.20 -7.47
CA LEU A 54 3.13 -3.60 -7.22
C LEU A 54 2.84 -3.58 -5.71
N CYS A 55 1.82 -2.84 -5.31
CA CYS A 55 1.25 -2.78 -3.97
C CYS A 55 -0.14 -3.43 -3.96
N MET A 56 -0.46 -4.11 -2.87
CA MET A 56 -1.83 -4.57 -2.61
C MET A 56 -2.64 -3.46 -1.95
N GLY A 57 -3.61 -2.89 -2.68
CA GLY A 57 -4.67 -2.07 -2.12
C GLY A 57 -5.77 -2.91 -1.49
N THR A 58 -6.16 -2.61 -0.26
CA THR A 58 -7.18 -3.38 0.48
C THR A 58 -8.54 -2.70 0.52
N GLY A 59 -8.70 -1.56 -0.18
CA GLY A 59 -9.85 -0.66 -0.06
C GLY A 59 -10.91 -0.80 -1.16
N ILE A 60 -11.07 -1.98 -1.81
CA ILE A 60 -12.13 -2.16 -2.81
C ILE A 60 -13.49 -2.09 -2.12
N ARG A 61 -14.38 -1.22 -2.61
CA ARG A 61 -15.73 -0.96 -2.05
C ARG A 61 -15.68 -0.77 -0.53
N ALA A 62 -14.70 0.02 -0.08
CA ALA A 62 -14.47 0.23 1.33
C ALA A 62 -15.29 1.40 1.91
N GLY A 63 -15.63 1.28 3.18
CA GLY A 63 -16.30 2.25 4.03
C GLY A 63 -16.76 1.59 5.32
N ASP A 64 -16.95 2.37 6.39
CA ASP A 64 -17.44 1.91 7.68
C ASP A 64 -16.72 0.66 8.22
N ARG A 65 -15.39 0.61 8.05
CA ARG A 65 -14.50 -0.51 8.38
C ARG A 65 -14.86 -1.82 7.69
N GLN A 66 -15.41 -1.73 6.51
CA GLN A 66 -15.65 -2.86 5.63
C GLN A 66 -15.01 -2.64 4.26
N SER A 67 -14.61 -3.72 3.60
CA SER A 67 -14.08 -3.75 2.24
C SER A 67 -14.39 -5.12 1.63
N ASN A 68 -14.07 -5.31 0.36
CA ASN A 68 -14.22 -6.63 -0.22
C ASN A 68 -13.34 -7.68 0.50
N LEU A 69 -12.15 -7.28 0.96
CA LEU A 69 -11.29 -8.17 1.75
C LEU A 69 -11.98 -8.63 3.05
N THR A 70 -12.61 -7.72 3.79
CA THR A 70 -13.31 -8.11 5.03
C THR A 70 -14.54 -8.98 4.76
N ARG A 71 -15.22 -8.78 3.62
CA ARG A 71 -16.39 -9.58 3.19
C ARG A 71 -16.06 -10.99 2.74
N MET A 72 -14.78 -11.29 2.45
CA MET A 72 -14.34 -12.67 2.18
C MET A 72 -14.45 -13.58 3.41
N GLY A 73 -14.58 -13.01 4.61
CA GLY A 73 -14.40 -13.70 5.87
C GLY A 73 -12.94 -13.71 6.32
N TYR A 74 -12.74 -13.74 7.64
CA TYR A 74 -11.44 -13.46 8.24
C TYR A 74 -10.34 -14.42 7.79
N GLU A 75 -10.58 -15.72 7.93
CA GLU A 75 -9.58 -16.74 7.58
C GLU A 75 -9.19 -16.72 6.11
N GLN A 76 -10.17 -16.52 5.22
CA GLN A 76 -9.92 -16.47 3.78
C GLN A 76 -9.17 -15.19 3.41
N GLY A 77 -9.54 -14.05 4.00
CA GLY A 77 -8.85 -12.78 3.76
C GLY A 77 -7.38 -12.83 4.23
N VAL A 78 -7.12 -13.40 5.41
CA VAL A 78 -5.75 -13.63 5.91
C VAL A 78 -4.94 -14.52 4.97
N LYS A 79 -5.52 -15.62 4.48
CA LYS A 79 -4.88 -16.51 3.51
C LYS A 79 -4.57 -15.79 2.20
N PHE A 80 -5.49 -14.95 1.74
CA PHE A 80 -5.35 -14.19 0.50
C PHE A 80 -4.22 -13.16 0.59
N VAL A 81 -4.15 -12.37 1.67
CA VAL A 81 -3.04 -11.44 1.91
C VAL A 81 -1.69 -12.18 1.94
N ARG A 82 -1.66 -13.36 2.61
CA ARG A 82 -0.45 -14.18 2.66
C ARG A 82 -0.04 -14.73 1.30
N GLU A 83 -1.01 -15.12 0.46
CA GLU A 83 -0.74 -15.51 -0.92
C GLU A 83 -0.06 -14.39 -1.70
N ILE A 84 -0.56 -13.16 -1.59
CA ILE A 84 0.00 -11.98 -2.26
C ILE A 84 1.44 -11.73 -1.81
N TYR A 85 1.70 -11.80 -0.50
CA TYR A 85 3.07 -11.69 0.02
C TYR A 85 3.98 -12.80 -0.55
N ASN A 86 3.52 -14.05 -0.58
CA ASN A 86 4.29 -15.20 -1.07
C ASN A 86 4.57 -15.13 -2.57
N ARG A 87 3.78 -14.39 -3.34
CA ARG A 87 4.07 -14.10 -4.76
C ARG A 87 5.19 -13.08 -4.96
N GLY A 88 5.46 -12.26 -3.96
CA GLY A 88 6.56 -11.30 -4.01
C GLY A 88 6.18 -9.86 -3.68
N VAL A 89 4.90 -9.52 -3.52
CA VAL A 89 4.46 -8.18 -3.09
C VAL A 89 4.99 -7.89 -1.69
N ARG A 90 5.51 -6.68 -1.50
CA ARG A 90 6.09 -6.23 -0.22
C ARG A 90 5.50 -4.93 0.29
N MET A 91 4.48 -4.39 -0.36
CA MET A 91 3.75 -3.22 0.12
C MET A 91 2.25 -3.50 0.19
N PHE A 92 1.64 -3.10 1.31
CA PHE A 92 0.23 -3.28 1.61
C PHE A 92 -0.36 -1.95 2.01
N ASP A 93 -1.36 -1.50 1.26
CA ASP A 93 -2.06 -0.24 1.48
C ASP A 93 -3.42 -0.48 2.14
N MET A 94 -3.60 0.18 3.27
CA MET A 94 -4.78 0.08 4.13
C MET A 94 -5.36 1.47 4.42
N ALA A 95 -6.45 1.50 5.15
CA ALA A 95 -6.95 2.69 5.83
C ALA A 95 -7.82 2.29 7.03
N ASP A 96 -8.00 3.20 7.97
CA ASP A 96 -8.91 3.01 9.11
C ASP A 96 -10.32 2.59 8.67
N SER A 97 -10.85 3.27 7.64
CA SER A 97 -12.18 3.00 7.11
C SER A 97 -12.33 1.67 6.33
N TYR A 98 -11.23 0.93 6.08
CA TYR A 98 -11.28 -0.33 5.32
C TYR A 98 -11.48 -1.55 6.21
N GLY A 99 -11.15 -1.46 7.52
CA GLY A 99 -11.25 -2.57 8.47
C GLY A 99 -10.27 -3.71 8.25
N THR A 100 -9.15 -3.45 7.59
CA THR A 100 -8.24 -4.51 7.08
C THR A 100 -6.97 -4.69 7.89
N HIS A 101 -6.70 -3.85 8.92
CA HIS A 101 -5.48 -3.92 9.72
C HIS A 101 -5.25 -5.32 10.31
N GLY A 102 -6.26 -5.91 10.96
CA GLY A 102 -6.14 -7.24 11.56
C GLY A 102 -5.86 -8.35 10.54
N PHE A 103 -6.46 -8.27 9.34
CA PHE A 103 -6.23 -9.22 8.25
C PHE A 103 -4.78 -9.19 7.78
N VAL A 104 -4.25 -7.98 7.55
CA VAL A 104 -2.87 -7.79 7.09
C VAL A 104 -1.90 -8.17 8.19
N SER A 105 -2.15 -7.76 9.44
CA SER A 105 -1.34 -8.11 10.59
C SER A 105 -1.21 -9.62 10.77
N ASP A 106 -2.32 -10.35 10.83
CA ASP A 106 -2.31 -11.80 11.04
C ASP A 106 -1.75 -12.58 9.84
N ALA A 107 -1.86 -12.03 8.64
CA ALA A 107 -1.21 -12.62 7.48
C ALA A 107 0.31 -12.49 7.53
N LEU A 108 0.81 -11.33 7.98
CA LEU A 108 2.22 -10.97 7.83
C LEU A 108 3.06 -11.19 9.10
N LYS A 109 2.48 -11.33 10.29
CA LYS A 109 3.21 -11.50 11.56
C LYS A 109 4.18 -12.68 11.61
N ILE A 110 4.05 -13.65 10.70
CA ILE A 110 4.95 -14.81 10.58
C ILE A 110 6.23 -14.49 9.80
N TYR A 111 6.32 -13.32 9.17
CA TYR A 111 7.47 -12.84 8.42
C TYR A 111 8.19 -11.72 9.18
N PRO A 112 9.51 -11.53 8.97
CA PRO A 112 10.21 -10.43 9.61
C PRO A 112 9.61 -9.07 9.23
N ARG A 113 9.30 -8.21 10.21
CA ARG A 113 8.64 -6.90 9.99
C ARG A 113 9.37 -6.01 8.97
N LYS A 114 10.68 -6.09 8.90
CA LYS A 114 11.53 -5.34 7.96
C LYS A 114 11.37 -5.76 6.50
N ASP A 115 10.76 -6.91 6.23
CA ASP A 115 10.65 -7.46 4.89
C ASP A 115 9.39 -7.01 4.14
N TYR A 116 8.55 -6.16 4.76
CA TYR A 116 7.37 -5.60 4.14
C TYR A 116 7.07 -4.18 4.62
N VAL A 117 6.32 -3.46 3.80
CA VAL A 117 5.96 -2.05 3.96
C VAL A 117 4.47 -1.95 4.23
N LEU A 118 4.10 -1.26 5.30
CA LEU A 118 2.72 -1.00 5.69
C LEU A 118 2.39 0.48 5.51
N PHE A 119 1.41 0.74 4.68
CA PHE A 119 0.79 2.05 4.57
C PHE A 119 -0.64 1.99 5.09
N THR A 120 -1.04 3.03 5.81
CA THR A 120 -2.43 3.21 6.23
C THR A 120 -2.84 4.67 6.19
N LYS A 121 -4.14 4.93 6.33
CA LYS A 121 -4.70 6.28 6.18
C LYS A 121 -5.61 6.60 7.36
N LEU A 122 -5.42 7.79 7.89
CA LEU A 122 -6.15 8.36 9.01
C LEU A 122 -7.39 9.09 8.48
N TRP A 123 -8.56 8.70 8.98
CA TRP A 123 -9.81 9.37 8.66
C TRP A 123 -10.03 10.58 9.58
N PHE A 124 -10.22 11.76 9.02
CA PHE A 124 -10.40 13.00 9.77
C PHE A 124 -11.79 13.66 9.52
N MET A 125 -12.49 13.25 8.46
CA MET A 125 -13.80 13.81 8.11
C MET A 125 -14.92 13.20 8.96
N ARG A 126 -16.12 13.82 8.93
CA ARG A 126 -17.32 13.26 9.55
C ARG A 126 -17.72 11.95 8.85
N GLY A 127 -18.37 11.07 9.60
CA GLY A 127 -18.81 9.75 9.09
C GLY A 127 -17.69 8.72 8.98
N ALA A 128 -18.00 7.56 8.45
CA ALA A 128 -17.15 6.37 8.27
C ALA A 128 -16.52 5.81 9.55
N ILE A 129 -15.97 6.65 10.41
CA ILE A 129 -15.39 6.27 11.72
C ILE A 129 -16.05 7.13 12.80
N PRO A 130 -16.55 6.56 13.91
CA PRO A 130 -17.11 7.32 15.03
C PRO A 130 -16.11 8.37 15.56
N GLU A 131 -16.59 9.57 15.88
CA GLU A 131 -15.72 10.65 16.35
C GLU A 131 -14.98 10.31 17.65
N THR A 132 -15.60 9.54 18.51
CA THR A 132 -14.99 9.04 19.77
C THR A 132 -13.80 8.12 19.54
N GLU A 133 -13.69 7.51 18.37
CA GLU A 133 -12.58 6.61 17.99
C GLU A 133 -11.48 7.31 17.23
N ARG A 134 -11.63 8.60 16.93
CA ARG A 134 -10.66 9.45 16.24
C ARG A 134 -10.43 10.79 16.93
N PRO A 135 -10.13 10.81 18.24
CA PRO A 135 -9.99 12.03 19.02
C PRO A 135 -8.79 12.89 18.60
N GLY A 136 -7.85 12.32 17.89
CA GLY A 136 -6.65 12.99 17.36
C GLY A 136 -5.68 12.00 16.73
N ALA A 137 -4.75 12.51 15.91
CA ALA A 137 -3.85 11.67 15.12
C ALA A 137 -2.96 10.76 15.99
N GLU A 138 -2.44 11.25 17.11
CA GLU A 138 -1.56 10.45 17.98
C GLU A 138 -2.30 9.20 18.50
N THR A 139 -3.48 9.37 19.09
CA THR A 139 -4.29 8.25 19.63
C THR A 139 -4.70 7.27 18.51
N VAL A 140 -5.04 7.78 17.34
CA VAL A 140 -5.43 6.93 16.20
C VAL A 140 -4.24 6.10 15.70
N VAL A 141 -3.06 6.70 15.56
CA VAL A 141 -1.87 5.97 15.13
C VAL A 141 -1.43 4.95 16.19
N GLU A 142 -1.52 5.26 17.48
CA GLU A 142 -1.28 4.28 18.55
C GLU A 142 -2.25 3.09 18.47
N ARG A 143 -3.51 3.33 18.11
CA ARG A 143 -4.48 2.26 17.83
C ARG A 143 -4.05 1.44 16.60
N PHE A 144 -3.64 2.06 15.51
CA PHE A 144 -3.14 1.37 14.32
C PHE A 144 -1.95 0.46 14.62
N LEU A 145 -0.99 0.93 15.43
CA LEU A 145 0.15 0.12 15.85
C LEU A 145 -0.29 -1.13 16.62
N LYS A 146 -1.29 -0.99 17.49
CA LYS A 146 -1.87 -2.14 18.23
C LYS A 146 -2.59 -3.10 17.29
N GLU A 147 -3.44 -2.60 16.38
CA GLU A 147 -4.17 -3.40 15.39
C GLU A 147 -3.21 -4.14 14.43
N LEU A 148 -2.12 -3.49 14.05
CA LEU A 148 -1.09 -4.04 13.15
C LEU A 148 -0.04 -4.89 13.90
N GLN A 149 -0.07 -4.92 15.24
CA GLN A 149 0.88 -5.66 16.08
C GLN A 149 2.35 -5.33 15.72
N THR A 150 2.67 -4.04 15.62
CA THR A 150 3.99 -3.54 15.21
C THR A 150 4.37 -2.27 15.97
N ASP A 151 5.68 -2.02 16.10
CA ASP A 151 6.21 -0.83 16.75
C ASP A 151 6.30 0.39 15.81
N TYR A 152 6.19 0.16 14.49
CA TYR A 152 6.24 1.25 13.51
C TYR A 152 5.39 0.95 12.27
N ILE A 153 4.91 2.02 11.62
CA ILE A 153 4.24 1.99 10.33
C ILE A 153 5.11 2.74 9.32
N ASP A 154 5.24 2.21 8.10
CA ASP A 154 6.10 2.83 7.09
C ASP A 154 5.51 4.12 6.53
N GLY A 155 4.18 4.20 6.35
CA GLY A 155 3.52 5.42 5.93
C GLY A 155 2.13 5.60 6.54
N VAL A 156 1.89 6.80 7.09
CA VAL A 156 0.55 7.21 7.54
C VAL A 156 0.11 8.43 6.74
N GLN A 157 -1.07 8.35 6.15
CA GLN A 157 -1.60 9.41 5.29
C GLN A 157 -2.90 10.01 5.80
N LEU A 158 -3.11 11.28 5.52
CA LEU A 158 -4.41 11.93 5.64
C LEU A 158 -5.31 11.41 4.51
N HIS A 159 -6.49 10.88 4.87
CA HIS A 159 -7.34 10.13 3.94
C HIS A 159 -8.31 11.04 3.18
N CYS A 160 -8.38 10.89 1.85
CA CYS A 160 -9.38 11.56 1.01
C CYS A 160 -9.35 13.09 1.10
N VAL A 161 -8.16 13.69 1.03
CA VAL A 161 -8.00 15.14 1.07
C VAL A 161 -8.54 15.78 -0.20
N MET A 162 -9.48 16.74 -0.04
CA MET A 162 -10.17 17.41 -1.14
C MET A 162 -9.92 18.92 -1.16
N SER A 163 -9.73 19.56 -0.01
CA SER A 163 -9.50 21.02 0.09
C SER A 163 -8.14 21.40 -0.51
N GLY A 164 -8.06 22.53 -1.22
CA GLY A 164 -6.80 23.13 -1.63
C GLY A 164 -6.02 23.76 -0.48
N ASP A 165 -6.69 24.08 0.62
CA ASP A 165 -6.11 24.71 1.80
C ASP A 165 -5.82 23.70 2.92
N TRP A 166 -5.77 22.41 2.58
CA TRP A 166 -5.61 21.31 3.54
C TRP A 166 -4.40 21.45 4.46
N ASN A 167 -3.32 22.05 3.98
CA ASN A 167 -2.10 22.25 4.77
C ASN A 167 -2.29 23.27 5.91
N THR A 168 -3.27 24.15 5.80
CA THR A 168 -3.72 25.04 6.89
C THR A 168 -4.81 24.37 7.73
N GLU A 169 -5.81 23.79 7.09
CA GLU A 169 -6.99 23.19 7.74
C GLU A 169 -6.62 21.96 8.59
N LEU A 170 -5.61 21.19 8.19
CA LEU A 170 -5.19 19.96 8.85
C LEU A 170 -3.84 20.11 9.59
N SER A 171 -3.43 21.35 9.91
CA SER A 171 -2.14 21.65 10.56
C SER A 171 -1.94 20.91 11.89
N ASP A 172 -3.00 20.69 12.66
CA ASP A 172 -2.92 19.93 13.92
C ASP A 172 -2.59 18.45 13.66
N TYR A 173 -3.21 17.84 12.63
CA TYR A 173 -2.88 16.47 12.20
C TYR A 173 -1.45 16.37 11.68
N MET A 174 -1.01 17.35 10.90
CA MET A 174 0.35 17.42 10.36
C MET A 174 1.37 17.48 11.50
N THR A 175 1.16 18.38 12.47
CA THR A 175 2.01 18.52 13.66
C THR A 175 2.08 17.22 14.48
N ALA A 176 0.96 16.55 14.66
CA ALA A 176 0.92 15.28 15.38
C ALA A 176 1.68 14.17 14.65
N LEU A 177 1.53 14.08 13.32
CA LEU A 177 2.25 13.09 12.50
C LEU A 177 3.75 13.37 12.46
N ASP A 178 4.20 14.64 12.45
CA ASP A 178 5.60 15.02 12.60
C ASP A 178 6.20 14.51 13.91
N LYS A 179 5.50 14.69 15.04
CA LYS A 179 5.93 14.18 16.34
C LYS A 179 6.05 12.66 16.35
N LEU A 180 5.09 11.96 15.72
CA LEU A 180 5.12 10.50 15.62
C LEU A 180 6.28 10.00 14.76
N LYS A 181 6.61 10.73 13.68
CA LYS A 181 7.77 10.46 12.85
C LYS A 181 9.07 10.67 13.61
N GLN A 182 9.19 11.76 14.38
CA GLN A 182 10.35 12.01 15.25
C GLN A 182 10.52 10.92 16.32
N LYS A 183 9.44 10.36 16.85
CA LYS A 183 9.45 9.22 17.79
C LYS A 183 9.76 7.88 17.10
N GLY A 184 9.84 7.82 15.78
CA GLY A 184 10.06 6.59 15.02
C GLY A 184 8.85 5.67 14.94
N MET A 185 7.67 6.11 15.37
CA MET A 185 6.41 5.34 15.29
C MET A 185 5.87 5.27 13.87
N ILE A 186 6.18 6.26 13.04
CA ILE A 186 5.96 6.23 11.60
C ILE A 186 7.24 6.64 10.87
N ARG A 187 7.44 6.13 9.64
CA ARG A 187 8.63 6.46 8.84
C ARG A 187 8.38 7.59 7.84
N SER A 188 7.15 7.73 7.38
CA SER A 188 6.72 8.78 6.47
C SER A 188 5.27 9.18 6.73
N HIS A 189 4.94 10.39 6.33
CA HIS A 189 3.56 10.89 6.30
C HIS A 189 3.24 11.51 4.95
N GLY A 190 1.97 11.75 4.71
CA GLY A 190 1.49 12.33 3.45
C GLY A 190 -0.02 12.30 3.36
N LEU A 191 -0.54 12.21 2.15
CA LEU A 191 -1.98 12.26 1.93
C LEU A 191 -2.43 11.44 0.71
N SER A 192 -3.68 11.04 0.71
CA SER A 192 -4.36 10.57 -0.49
C SER A 192 -5.23 11.69 -1.06
N CYS A 193 -4.87 12.19 -2.24
CA CYS A 193 -5.58 13.29 -2.88
C CYS A 193 -6.84 12.80 -3.59
N HIS A 194 -7.92 13.59 -3.44
CA HIS A 194 -9.22 13.35 -4.07
C HIS A 194 -9.78 14.63 -4.73
N SER A 195 -8.90 15.59 -5.04
CA SER A 195 -9.18 16.76 -5.90
C SER A 195 -7.89 17.27 -6.51
N LEU A 196 -7.99 17.93 -7.66
CA LEU A 196 -6.87 18.60 -8.31
C LEU A 196 -6.32 19.74 -7.44
N ALA A 197 -7.17 20.43 -6.68
CA ALA A 197 -6.75 21.51 -5.78
C ALA A 197 -5.83 20.97 -4.67
N ALA A 198 -6.23 19.88 -3.98
CA ALA A 198 -5.41 19.24 -2.97
C ALA A 198 -4.09 18.71 -3.54
N LEU A 199 -4.13 18.12 -4.73
CA LEU A 199 -2.97 17.59 -5.43
C LEU A 199 -1.98 18.71 -5.81
N THR A 200 -2.48 19.86 -6.27
CA THR A 200 -1.66 21.02 -6.64
C THR A 200 -0.95 21.61 -5.43
N THR A 201 -1.65 21.77 -4.32
CA THR A 201 -1.03 22.25 -3.06
C THR A 201 0.09 21.32 -2.59
N ALA A 202 -0.09 20.01 -2.72
CA ALA A 202 0.91 19.02 -2.32
C ALA A 202 2.25 19.14 -3.08
N VAL A 203 2.28 19.74 -4.26
CA VAL A 203 3.53 19.93 -5.03
C VAL A 203 4.56 20.74 -4.26
N ASN A 204 4.13 21.82 -3.62
CA ASN A 204 5.02 22.75 -2.94
C ASN A 204 4.98 22.62 -1.40
N GLU A 205 4.13 21.75 -0.87
CA GLU A 205 4.07 21.51 0.55
C GLU A 205 5.20 20.56 1.00
N PRO A 206 6.20 21.03 1.75
CA PRO A 206 7.36 20.21 2.12
C PRO A 206 7.03 19.09 3.09
N TRP A 207 5.96 19.25 3.87
CA TRP A 207 5.54 18.28 4.88
C TRP A 207 5.24 16.90 4.27
N ALA A 208 4.56 16.84 3.12
CA ALA A 208 4.14 15.56 2.55
C ALA A 208 5.33 14.81 1.91
N ASP A 209 5.71 13.68 2.48
CA ASP A 209 6.74 12.78 1.94
C ASP A 209 6.20 11.92 0.79
N THR A 210 4.97 11.42 0.93
CA THR A 210 4.34 10.48 -0.02
C THR A 210 2.91 10.91 -0.36
N ILE A 211 2.53 10.71 -1.63
CA ILE A 211 1.21 11.10 -2.14
C ILE A 211 0.58 9.93 -2.88
N HIS A 212 -0.65 9.55 -2.47
CA HIS A 212 -1.51 8.71 -3.30
C HIS A 212 -2.24 9.60 -4.31
N VAL A 213 -2.09 9.25 -5.60
CA VAL A 213 -2.68 9.99 -6.72
C VAL A 213 -3.62 9.09 -7.51
N ARG A 214 -4.73 9.63 -8.00
CA ARG A 214 -5.64 8.92 -8.89
C ARG A 214 -5.17 9.14 -10.33
N LEU A 215 -4.63 8.09 -10.98
CA LEU A 215 -4.02 8.23 -12.30
C LEU A 215 -4.35 7.02 -13.20
N ASN A 216 -4.89 7.29 -14.37
CA ASN A 216 -5.11 6.31 -15.44
C ASN A 216 -5.11 6.99 -16.81
N ALA A 217 -5.19 6.21 -17.89
CA ALA A 217 -5.08 6.73 -19.26
C ALA A 217 -6.34 7.46 -19.77
N TYR A 218 -7.47 7.39 -19.05
CA TYR A 218 -8.77 7.74 -19.61
C TYR A 218 -9.57 8.77 -18.81
N GLY A 219 -9.17 9.08 -17.57
CA GLY A 219 -9.80 10.09 -16.72
C GLY A 219 -10.80 9.58 -15.67
N PRO A 220 -11.57 8.47 -15.85
CA PRO A 220 -12.51 8.01 -14.84
C PRO A 220 -11.88 7.85 -13.46
N LYS A 221 -12.57 8.40 -12.45
CA LYS A 221 -12.11 8.40 -11.05
C LYS A 221 -10.80 9.18 -10.79
N MET A 222 -10.32 9.94 -11.74
CA MET A 222 -9.24 10.91 -11.53
C MET A 222 -9.75 12.21 -10.89
N ASP A 223 -8.82 13.06 -10.48
CA ASP A 223 -9.13 14.32 -9.79
C ASP A 223 -9.61 15.43 -10.75
N ASP A 224 -9.30 15.29 -12.02
CA ASP A 224 -9.73 16.11 -13.17
C ASP A 224 -9.35 15.34 -14.45
N THR A 225 -9.35 15.99 -15.60
CA THR A 225 -8.90 15.39 -16.87
C THR A 225 -7.42 14.96 -16.80
N VAL A 226 -7.05 14.02 -17.67
CA VAL A 226 -5.67 13.50 -17.74
C VAL A 226 -4.68 14.64 -17.97
N GLU A 227 -5.00 15.57 -18.87
CA GLU A 227 -4.17 16.71 -19.26
C GLU A 227 -3.87 17.67 -18.10
N LYS A 228 -4.77 17.75 -17.11
CA LYS A 228 -4.58 18.58 -15.92
C LYS A 228 -3.86 17.84 -14.79
N VAL A 229 -4.16 16.56 -14.60
CA VAL A 229 -3.62 15.77 -13.48
C VAL A 229 -2.18 15.35 -13.75
N GLU A 230 -1.88 14.86 -14.96
CA GLU A 230 -0.55 14.29 -15.27
C GLU A 230 0.61 15.31 -15.04
N PRO A 231 0.53 16.58 -15.44
CA PRO A 231 1.59 17.54 -15.17
C PRO A 231 1.85 17.75 -13.67
N VAL A 232 0.80 17.73 -12.85
CA VAL A 232 0.92 17.90 -11.40
C VAL A 232 1.58 16.67 -10.77
N VAL A 233 1.22 15.47 -11.21
CA VAL A 233 1.87 14.22 -10.77
C VAL A 233 3.36 14.21 -11.13
N LYS A 234 3.73 14.67 -12.34
CA LYS A 234 5.13 14.83 -12.75
C LYS A 234 5.89 15.81 -11.85
N GLN A 235 5.28 16.94 -11.48
CA GLN A 235 5.88 17.89 -10.57
C GLN A 235 6.10 17.30 -9.16
N LEU A 236 5.14 16.55 -8.61
CA LEU A 236 5.31 15.84 -7.33
C LEU A 236 6.55 14.95 -7.35
N HIS A 237 6.68 14.12 -8.38
CA HIS A 237 7.81 13.21 -8.52
C HIS A 237 9.14 13.99 -8.68
N GLN A 238 9.18 15.06 -9.50
CA GLN A 238 10.36 15.92 -9.66
C GLN A 238 10.79 16.60 -8.35
N LYS A 239 9.86 16.91 -7.46
CA LYS A 239 10.13 17.44 -6.11
C LYS A 239 10.66 16.35 -5.16
N GLY A 240 10.64 15.10 -5.59
CA GLY A 240 11.11 13.94 -4.83
C GLY A 240 10.09 13.40 -3.84
N LYS A 241 8.80 13.66 -4.07
CA LYS A 241 7.72 12.99 -3.34
C LYS A 241 7.63 11.52 -3.78
N GLY A 242 7.33 10.62 -2.85
CA GLY A 242 6.97 9.25 -3.18
C GLY A 242 5.56 9.23 -3.80
N VAL A 243 5.44 8.83 -5.06
CA VAL A 243 4.18 8.85 -5.80
C VAL A 243 3.61 7.44 -5.91
N ILE A 244 2.44 7.23 -5.32
CA ILE A 244 1.71 5.97 -5.31
C ILE A 244 0.45 6.15 -6.15
N ALA A 245 0.37 5.51 -7.32
CA ALA A 245 -0.79 5.63 -8.20
C ALA A 245 -1.86 4.63 -7.83
N MET A 246 -3.09 5.10 -7.65
CA MET A 246 -4.30 4.32 -7.47
C MET A 246 -5.32 4.59 -8.58
N LYS A 247 -6.42 3.81 -8.65
CA LYS A 247 -7.47 3.92 -9.67
C LYS A 247 -6.99 3.69 -11.11
N ILE A 248 -5.94 2.90 -11.26
CA ILE A 248 -5.29 2.61 -12.55
C ILE A 248 -6.27 1.95 -13.53
N ILE A 249 -7.20 1.15 -13.03
CA ILE A 249 -8.27 0.52 -13.84
C ILE A 249 -9.63 1.23 -13.72
N GLY A 250 -9.62 2.54 -13.39
CA GLY A 250 -10.84 3.34 -13.28
C GLY A 250 -11.84 2.83 -12.23
N GLU A 251 -11.37 2.22 -11.13
CA GLU A 251 -12.23 1.58 -10.10
C GLU A 251 -13.13 0.48 -10.68
N GLY A 252 -12.63 -0.23 -11.69
CA GLY A 252 -13.34 -1.31 -12.37
C GLY A 252 -14.06 -0.90 -13.65
N GLU A 253 -14.07 0.38 -14.02
CA GLU A 253 -14.70 0.84 -15.28
C GLU A 253 -14.06 0.19 -16.53
N PHE A 254 -12.75 -0.15 -16.44
CA PHE A 254 -12.04 -0.84 -17.53
C PHE A 254 -11.98 -2.36 -17.36
N SER A 255 -12.66 -2.94 -16.38
CA SER A 255 -12.53 -4.35 -16.04
C SER A 255 -12.91 -5.32 -17.19
N ASN A 256 -13.76 -4.90 -18.11
CA ASN A 256 -14.23 -5.68 -19.25
C ASN A 256 -13.42 -5.46 -20.55
N SER A 257 -12.36 -4.64 -20.52
CA SER A 257 -11.54 -4.35 -21.69
C SER A 257 -10.05 -4.59 -21.39
N ASP A 258 -9.51 -5.65 -21.97
CA ASP A 258 -8.09 -5.96 -21.88
C ASP A 258 -7.23 -4.84 -22.47
N GLU A 259 -7.65 -4.27 -23.59
CA GLU A 259 -6.95 -3.17 -24.25
C GLU A 259 -6.89 -1.93 -23.36
N GLN A 260 -8.01 -1.53 -22.77
CA GLN A 260 -8.03 -0.36 -21.88
C GLN A 260 -7.17 -0.57 -20.64
N ARG A 261 -7.20 -1.77 -20.05
CA ARG A 261 -6.33 -2.11 -18.92
C ARG A 261 -4.86 -2.07 -19.33
N ASP A 262 -4.47 -2.73 -20.41
CA ASP A 262 -3.09 -2.75 -20.92
C ASP A 262 -2.58 -1.32 -21.21
N ASN A 263 -3.42 -0.49 -21.84
CA ASN A 263 -3.08 0.90 -22.13
C ASN A 263 -2.93 1.73 -20.85
N SER A 264 -3.79 1.53 -19.85
CA SER A 264 -3.72 2.28 -18.60
C SER A 264 -2.48 1.89 -17.78
N PHE A 265 -2.15 0.61 -17.65
CA PHE A 265 -0.90 0.18 -17.01
C PHE A 265 0.33 0.75 -17.73
N ARG A 266 0.34 0.69 -19.07
CA ARG A 266 1.42 1.28 -19.87
C ARG A 266 1.55 2.77 -19.64
N TYR A 267 0.46 3.50 -19.69
CA TYR A 267 0.42 4.94 -19.45
C TYR A 267 1.03 5.32 -18.09
N VAL A 268 0.56 4.67 -17.02
CA VAL A 268 1.02 4.97 -15.67
C VAL A 268 2.51 4.63 -15.50
N LEU A 269 2.94 3.45 -15.92
CA LEU A 269 4.35 3.04 -15.83
C LEU A 269 5.29 3.90 -16.67
N GLN A 270 4.87 4.24 -17.89
CA GLN A 270 5.70 5.05 -18.80
C GLN A 270 5.60 6.56 -18.56
N SER A 271 4.75 7.01 -17.62
CA SER A 271 4.72 8.43 -17.20
C SER A 271 6.07 8.89 -16.64
N GLY A 272 6.84 7.97 -16.05
CA GLY A 272 8.08 8.26 -15.34
C GLY A 272 7.88 9.06 -14.04
N ALA A 273 6.65 9.15 -13.54
CA ALA A 273 6.28 9.97 -12.41
C ALA A 273 5.62 9.16 -11.26
N VAL A 274 5.62 7.84 -11.36
CA VAL A 274 4.98 6.94 -10.38
C VAL A 274 6.01 5.91 -9.90
N ASP A 275 6.14 5.79 -8.59
CA ASP A 275 7.01 4.80 -7.96
C ASP A 275 6.28 3.46 -7.81
N VAL A 276 5.06 3.47 -7.27
CA VAL A 276 4.29 2.29 -6.89
C VAL A 276 2.89 2.33 -7.49
N LEU A 277 2.43 1.16 -7.95
CA LEU A 277 1.07 0.91 -8.42
C LEU A 277 0.27 0.26 -7.28
N ASP A 278 -0.67 0.99 -6.70
CA ASP A 278 -1.60 0.50 -5.69
C ASP A 278 -2.84 -0.08 -6.37
N ILE A 279 -2.92 -1.41 -6.41
CA ILE A 279 -3.97 -2.17 -7.10
C ILE A 279 -4.83 -2.92 -6.09
N GLY A 280 -6.12 -2.68 -6.14
CA GLY A 280 -7.10 -3.50 -5.41
C GLY A 280 -7.22 -4.89 -6.04
N MET A 281 -7.26 -5.93 -5.20
CA MET A 281 -7.30 -7.33 -5.61
C MET A 281 -8.28 -8.09 -4.71
N ASP A 282 -9.19 -8.85 -5.33
CA ASP A 282 -10.22 -9.64 -4.65
C ASP A 282 -10.04 -11.16 -4.82
N LYS A 283 -9.23 -11.58 -5.78
CA LYS A 283 -8.99 -12.99 -6.13
C LYS A 283 -7.62 -13.18 -6.76
N THR A 284 -7.13 -14.41 -6.73
CA THR A 284 -5.82 -14.81 -7.29
C THR A 284 -5.63 -14.40 -8.76
N SER A 285 -6.71 -14.42 -9.57
CA SER A 285 -6.63 -13.99 -10.97
C SER A 285 -6.33 -12.50 -11.13
N ASP A 286 -6.72 -11.64 -10.17
CA ASP A 286 -6.44 -10.20 -10.24
C ASP A 286 -4.95 -9.92 -10.01
N ILE A 287 -4.31 -10.73 -9.14
CA ILE A 287 -2.85 -10.66 -8.94
C ILE A 287 -2.15 -11.03 -10.25
N THR A 288 -2.52 -12.17 -10.83
CA THR A 288 -1.93 -12.67 -12.08
C THR A 288 -2.15 -11.70 -13.24
N ASP A 289 -3.33 -11.09 -13.34
CA ASP A 289 -3.64 -10.06 -14.35
C ASP A 289 -2.72 -8.85 -14.19
N SER A 290 -2.60 -8.32 -12.96
CA SER A 290 -1.73 -7.16 -12.68
C SER A 290 -0.26 -7.45 -12.98
N GLU A 291 0.24 -8.61 -12.53
CA GLU A 291 1.61 -9.08 -12.81
C GLU A 291 1.90 -9.13 -14.31
N ASN A 292 1.00 -9.76 -15.08
CA ASN A 292 1.16 -9.93 -16.51
C ASN A 292 1.12 -8.59 -17.26
N ARG A 293 0.24 -7.65 -16.84
CA ARG A 293 0.16 -6.33 -17.46
C ARG A 293 1.41 -5.51 -17.20
N ILE A 294 1.95 -5.54 -15.99
CA ILE A 294 3.21 -4.84 -15.66
C ILE A 294 4.36 -5.42 -16.50
N ARG A 295 4.50 -6.74 -16.59
CA ARG A 295 5.56 -7.41 -17.37
C ARG A 295 5.46 -7.21 -18.87
N LYS A 296 4.29 -6.86 -19.42
CA LYS A 296 4.12 -6.52 -20.83
C LYS A 296 4.64 -5.12 -21.19
N VAL A 297 4.80 -4.23 -20.22
CA VAL A 297 5.18 -2.85 -20.49
C VAL A 297 6.70 -2.74 -20.64
N PRO A 298 7.20 -2.29 -21.81
CA PRO A 298 8.62 -2.04 -21.97
C PRO A 298 9.05 -0.83 -21.14
N GLN A 299 10.20 -0.95 -20.49
CA GLN A 299 10.82 0.20 -19.82
C GLN A 299 11.26 1.21 -20.91
N LYS A 300 11.00 2.50 -20.64
CA LYS A 300 11.57 3.53 -21.52
C LYS A 300 13.09 3.48 -21.41
N THR A 301 13.76 3.28 -22.53
CA THR A 301 15.19 3.51 -22.61
C THR A 301 15.40 5.00 -22.33
N ILE A 302 16.04 5.33 -21.22
CA ILE A 302 16.51 6.69 -20.99
C ILE A 302 17.60 6.89 -22.03
N GLY A 303 17.24 7.56 -23.14
CA GLY A 303 18.25 7.99 -24.10
C GLY A 303 19.23 8.92 -23.38
N ASN A 304 20.50 8.60 -23.49
CA ASN A 304 21.61 9.44 -23.05
C ASN A 304 21.55 10.81 -23.73
#